data_0fb9849f9754d4da3ec551711d9c2997
#
_entry.id   0fb9849f9754d4da3ec551711d9c2997
#
_cell.length_a   1.000
_cell.length_b   1.000
_cell.length_c   1.000
_cell.angle_alpha   90.00
_cell.angle_beta   90.00
_cell.angle_gamma   90.00
#
_symmetry.space_group_name_H-M   'P 1'
#
loop_
_entity.id
_entity.type
_entity.pdbx_description
1 polymer ?
#
loop_
_entity_poly.entity_id
_entity_poly.type
_entity_poly.pdbx_seq_one_letter_code
_entity_poly.pdbx_strand_id
1 'polypeptide(L)'
;FYSGSPIPLSFSERSNKNRILLLDTETGWEPKSIEIPSFRELLKITGTLEKLQQKLMELQDREGLASLIEIEMQEENFDSNKIYELDQLVDNFKVEGYEIVKHRASFENKISGSGELYEEKQQLEDLQPLDVFQKLVDKQEEDEKTRKELMSAFNEILEEVHQSKKA
;
A
#
# COMPACT_ATOMS: atom_id res chain seq x y z
N PHE A 1 6.76 -33.76 4.76
CA PHE A 1 7.46 -32.61 5.35
C PHE A 1 7.75 -31.55 4.29
N TYR A 2 7.62 -30.27 4.64
CA TYR A 2 7.92 -29.14 3.78
C TYR A 2 8.78 -28.12 4.55
N SER A 3 9.91 -27.71 3.97
CA SER A 3 10.85 -26.80 4.65
C SER A 3 10.33 -25.36 4.72
N GLY A 4 9.49 -24.97 3.78
CA GLY A 4 9.07 -23.58 3.61
C GLY A 4 10.10 -22.75 2.82
N SER A 5 9.89 -21.42 2.79
CA SER A 5 10.85 -20.49 2.20
C SER A 5 12.03 -20.26 3.16
N PRO A 6 13.30 -20.28 2.68
CA PRO A 6 14.45 -19.97 3.52
C PRO A 6 14.53 -18.52 3.97
N ILE A 7 13.84 -17.62 3.26
CA ILE A 7 13.76 -16.19 3.57
C ILE A 7 12.29 -15.71 3.47
N PRO A 8 11.88 -14.67 4.21
CA PRO A 8 10.56 -14.08 4.03
C PRO A 8 10.47 -13.40 2.66
N LEU A 9 9.40 -13.69 1.91
CA LEU A 9 9.15 -13.14 0.58
C LEU A 9 8.19 -11.95 0.60
N SER A 10 7.52 -11.69 1.73
CA SER A 10 6.56 -10.62 1.89
C SER A 10 6.51 -10.11 3.34
N PHE A 11 5.96 -8.91 3.53
CA PHE A 11 5.75 -8.35 4.87
C PHE A 11 4.74 -9.13 5.73
N SER A 12 3.88 -9.94 5.12
CA SER A 12 3.00 -10.85 5.87
C SER A 12 3.76 -11.97 6.57
N GLU A 13 4.95 -12.30 6.08
CA GLU A 13 5.82 -13.35 6.61
C GLU A 13 6.86 -12.84 7.62
N ARG A 14 6.82 -11.56 7.99
CA ARG A 14 7.81 -10.90 8.86
C ARG A 14 8.03 -11.58 10.22
N SER A 15 7.02 -12.28 10.72
CA SER A 15 7.08 -13.01 12.00
C SER A 15 7.31 -14.52 11.84
N ASN A 16 7.47 -15.00 10.60
CA ASN A 16 7.72 -16.41 10.36
C ASN A 16 9.14 -16.78 10.77
N LYS A 17 9.26 -17.96 11.39
CA LYS A 17 10.57 -18.58 11.63
C LYS A 17 10.93 -19.41 10.42
N ASN A 18 11.83 -18.89 9.61
CA ASN A 18 12.31 -19.57 8.42
C ASN A 18 13.26 -20.70 8.82
N ARG A 19 13.23 -21.80 8.09
CA ARG A 19 14.00 -23.01 8.41
C ARG A 19 14.36 -23.79 7.15
N ILE A 20 15.40 -24.61 7.27
CA ILE A 20 15.70 -25.69 6.35
C ILE A 20 15.48 -27.02 7.05
N LEU A 21 15.26 -28.07 6.25
CA LEU A 21 15.21 -29.44 6.73
C LEU A 21 16.46 -30.18 6.26
N LEU A 22 17.23 -30.68 7.22
CA LEU A 22 18.34 -31.56 6.96
C LEU A 22 17.85 -33.00 7.01
N LEU A 23 18.09 -33.78 5.94
CA LEU A 23 17.84 -35.20 5.86
C LEU A 23 19.18 -35.92 5.84
N ASP A 24 19.35 -36.83 6.78
CA ASP A 24 20.54 -37.66 6.87
C ASP A 24 20.16 -39.14 6.64
N THR A 25 20.73 -39.72 5.61
CA THR A 25 20.44 -41.09 5.22
C THR A 25 21.02 -42.12 6.19
N GLU A 26 22.06 -41.74 6.96
CA GLU A 26 22.69 -42.61 7.95
C GLU A 26 21.86 -42.70 9.25
N THR A 27 21.06 -41.67 9.57
CA THR A 27 20.25 -41.58 10.79
C THR A 27 18.78 -41.95 10.61
N GLY A 28 18.36 -42.42 9.42
CA GLY A 28 17.03 -43.01 9.20
C GLY A 28 15.97 -42.08 8.60
N TRP A 29 16.36 -41.08 7.82
CA TRP A 29 15.47 -40.20 7.07
C TRP A 29 14.56 -39.30 7.91
N GLU A 30 14.82 -39.17 9.19
CA GLU A 30 14.06 -38.18 10.02
C GLU A 30 14.55 -36.76 9.74
N PRO A 31 13.63 -35.84 9.31
CA PRO A 31 14.03 -34.49 9.00
C PRO A 31 14.36 -33.71 10.26
N LYS A 32 15.58 -33.16 10.32
CA LYS A 32 16.05 -32.26 11.36
C LYS A 32 15.79 -30.81 10.91
N SER A 33 14.99 -30.09 11.68
CA SER A 33 14.71 -28.67 11.42
C SER A 33 15.85 -27.79 11.93
N ILE A 34 16.38 -26.95 11.04
CA ILE A 34 17.41 -25.95 11.37
C ILE A 34 16.82 -24.57 11.08
N GLU A 35 16.70 -23.73 12.11
CA GLU A 35 16.21 -22.37 11.98
C GLU A 35 17.27 -21.49 11.28
N ILE A 36 16.82 -20.65 10.32
CA ILE A 36 17.67 -19.71 9.63
C ILE A 36 17.52 -18.35 10.31
N PRO A 37 18.60 -17.71 10.75
CA PRO A 37 18.53 -16.36 11.31
C PRO A 37 18.06 -15.36 10.25
N SER A 38 17.23 -14.40 10.65
CA SER A 38 16.82 -13.32 9.76
C SER A 38 17.99 -12.36 9.53
N PHE A 39 18.46 -12.27 8.29
CA PHE A 39 19.55 -11.35 7.91
C PHE A 39 19.06 -9.92 7.66
N ARG A 40 17.77 -9.77 7.32
CA ARG A 40 17.13 -8.49 7.05
C ARG A 40 15.77 -8.47 7.73
N GLU A 41 15.55 -7.45 8.54
CA GLU A 41 14.28 -7.26 9.24
C GLU A 41 13.23 -6.65 8.31
N LEU A 42 11.98 -7.14 8.40
CA LEU A 42 10.82 -6.57 7.74
C LEU A 42 9.93 -5.90 8.79
N LEU A 43 9.79 -4.59 8.70
CA LEU A 43 8.99 -3.79 9.61
C LEU A 43 7.70 -3.36 8.91
N LYS A 44 6.56 -3.57 9.56
CA LYS A 44 5.30 -2.97 9.12
C LYS A 44 4.84 -1.96 10.16
N ILE A 45 4.73 -0.69 9.73
CA ILE A 45 4.29 0.41 10.56
C ILE A 45 2.90 0.84 10.10
N THR A 46 1.92 0.77 11.01
CA THR A 46 0.52 1.08 10.71
C THR A 46 -0.02 2.08 11.72
N GLY A 47 -0.86 3.01 11.28
CA GLY A 47 -1.54 3.99 12.11
C GLY A 47 -1.92 5.26 11.37
N THR A 48 -2.39 6.27 12.11
CA THR A 48 -2.64 7.60 11.56
C THR A 48 -1.33 8.27 11.14
N LEU A 49 -1.40 9.32 10.32
CA LEU A 49 -0.22 10.04 9.85
C LEU A 49 0.70 10.48 11.00
N GLU A 50 0.12 11.02 12.07
CA GLU A 50 0.87 11.48 13.25
C GLU A 50 1.59 10.32 13.96
N LYS A 51 0.92 9.17 14.09
CA LYS A 51 1.52 7.96 14.68
C LYS A 51 2.64 7.40 13.81
N LEU A 52 2.50 7.49 12.49
CA LEU A 52 3.55 7.07 11.56
C LEU A 52 4.78 7.97 11.71
N GLN A 53 4.58 9.29 11.72
CA GLN A 53 5.66 10.27 11.94
C GLN A 53 6.40 9.99 13.25
N GLN A 54 5.66 9.81 14.36
CA GLN A 54 6.26 9.51 15.66
C GLN A 54 7.10 8.24 15.63
N LYS A 55 6.55 7.13 15.09
CA LYS A 55 7.27 5.85 15.02
C LYS A 55 8.52 5.91 14.15
N LEU A 56 8.48 6.67 13.05
CA LEU A 56 9.66 6.85 12.20
C LEU A 56 10.73 7.71 12.86
N MET A 57 10.34 8.72 13.66
CA MET A 57 11.27 9.53 14.46
C MET A 57 11.94 8.76 15.61
N GLU A 58 11.31 7.70 16.10
CA GLU A 58 11.87 6.82 17.15
C GLU A 58 12.95 5.87 16.61
N LEU A 59 13.06 5.71 15.28
CA LEU A 59 14.10 4.88 14.67
C LEU A 59 15.46 5.55 14.82
N GLN A 60 16.43 4.78 15.24
CA GLN A 60 17.83 5.22 15.38
C GLN A 60 18.68 4.55 14.31
N ASP A 61 19.70 5.26 13.83
CA ASP A 61 20.65 4.73 12.87
C ASP A 61 21.21 3.38 13.34
N ARG A 62 21.30 2.44 12.43
CA ARG A 62 21.86 1.11 12.69
C ARG A 62 22.81 0.69 11.59
N GLU A 63 23.81 -0.08 11.97
CA GLU A 63 24.74 -0.69 11.02
C GLU A 63 24.22 -2.00 10.47
N GLY A 64 24.70 -2.39 9.30
CA GLY A 64 24.38 -3.66 8.65
C GLY A 64 23.42 -3.53 7.48
N LEU A 65 22.74 -4.62 7.13
CA LEU A 65 21.74 -4.63 6.06
C LEU A 65 20.53 -3.81 6.47
N ALA A 66 20.11 -2.90 5.61
CA ALA A 66 18.97 -2.06 5.86
C ALA A 66 17.70 -2.89 6.10
N SER A 67 16.97 -2.59 7.18
CA SER A 67 15.62 -3.11 7.43
C SER A 67 14.66 -2.51 6.42
N LEU A 68 13.77 -3.34 5.87
CA LEU A 68 12.74 -2.87 4.94
C LEU A 68 11.48 -2.50 5.70
N ILE A 69 10.90 -1.35 5.35
CA ILE A 69 9.70 -0.82 5.99
C ILE A 69 8.54 -0.79 5.00
N GLU A 70 7.41 -1.37 5.39
CA GLU A 70 6.10 -1.12 4.77
C GLU A 70 5.31 -0.17 5.69
N ILE A 71 4.85 0.96 5.14
CA ILE A 71 4.00 1.93 5.83
C ILE A 71 2.56 1.77 5.36
N GLU A 72 1.62 1.75 6.31
CA GLU A 72 0.19 1.75 6.04
C GLU A 72 -0.48 2.84 6.88
N MET A 73 -0.80 3.97 6.24
CA MET A 73 -1.61 5.00 6.86
C MET A 73 -3.06 4.56 6.94
N GLN A 74 -3.65 4.70 8.11
CA GLN A 74 -5.07 4.38 8.37
C GLN A 74 -5.74 5.60 8.97
N GLU A 75 -6.70 6.17 8.23
CA GLU A 75 -7.46 7.34 8.62
C GLU A 75 -8.96 7.05 8.50
N GLU A 76 -9.78 7.74 9.28
CA GLU A 76 -11.22 7.58 9.23
C GLU A 76 -11.80 8.14 7.94
N ASN A 77 -11.41 9.35 7.57
CA ASN A 77 -11.96 10.06 6.42
C ASN A 77 -10.90 10.26 5.35
N PHE A 78 -11.34 10.23 4.09
CA PHE A 78 -10.48 10.57 2.97
C PHE A 78 -10.00 12.01 3.04
N ASP A 79 -8.70 12.22 2.95
CA ASP A 79 -8.06 13.53 2.89
C ASP A 79 -6.85 13.48 1.94
N SER A 80 -6.94 14.20 0.84
CA SER A 80 -5.87 14.27 -0.15
C SER A 80 -4.60 14.94 0.39
N ASN A 81 -4.73 15.87 1.35
CA ASN A 81 -3.57 16.50 1.97
C ASN A 81 -2.76 15.50 2.77
N LYS A 82 -3.43 14.60 3.50
CA LYS A 82 -2.75 13.54 4.26
C LYS A 82 -2.02 12.54 3.35
N ILE A 83 -2.55 12.27 2.16
CA ILE A 83 -1.84 11.46 1.16
C ILE A 83 -0.56 12.16 0.73
N TYR A 84 -0.64 13.45 0.39
CA TYR A 84 0.52 14.24 0.02
C TYR A 84 1.56 14.33 1.15
N GLU A 85 1.11 14.52 2.38
CA GLU A 85 2.00 14.54 3.55
C GLU A 85 2.67 13.19 3.80
N LEU A 86 1.97 12.07 3.54
CA LEU A 86 2.55 10.73 3.60
C LEU A 86 3.66 10.57 2.55
N ASP A 87 3.43 11.01 1.32
CA ASP A 87 4.44 10.96 0.25
C ASP A 87 5.67 11.81 0.63
N GLN A 88 5.45 13.02 1.15
CA GLN A 88 6.54 13.88 1.65
C GLN A 88 7.29 13.24 2.82
N LEU A 89 6.60 12.55 3.72
CA LEU A 89 7.22 11.84 4.84
C LEU A 89 8.14 10.72 4.33
N VAL A 90 7.70 9.97 3.32
CA VAL A 90 8.48 8.89 2.69
C VAL A 90 9.71 9.45 1.96
N ASP A 91 9.52 10.50 1.15
CA ASP A 91 10.60 11.10 0.35
C ASP A 91 11.70 11.75 1.24
N ASN A 92 11.30 12.31 2.37
CA ASN A 92 12.21 12.94 3.32
C ASN A 92 12.81 11.99 4.35
N PHE A 93 12.40 10.72 4.37
CA PHE A 93 12.93 9.74 5.32
C PHE A 93 14.39 9.40 5.02
N LYS A 94 15.27 9.63 6.00
CA LYS A 94 16.73 9.44 5.86
C LYS A 94 17.32 8.94 7.17
N VAL A 95 16.95 7.72 7.57
CA VAL A 95 17.55 7.07 8.74
C VAL A 95 18.43 5.92 8.25
N GLU A 96 19.71 5.92 8.63
CA GLU A 96 20.65 4.88 8.20
C GLU A 96 20.23 3.50 8.70
N GLY A 97 20.33 2.50 7.83
CA GLY A 97 19.96 1.13 8.15
C GLY A 97 18.47 0.83 8.01
N TYR A 98 17.67 1.74 7.40
CA TYR A 98 16.27 1.53 7.08
C TYR A 98 15.93 2.02 5.68
N GLU A 99 15.01 1.32 5.02
CA GLU A 99 14.53 1.65 3.68
C GLU A 99 13.01 1.47 3.60
N ILE A 100 12.27 2.53 3.29
CA ILE A 100 10.84 2.43 3.03
C ILE A 100 10.65 1.95 1.60
N VAL A 101 10.18 0.71 1.45
CA VAL A 101 9.99 0.07 0.12
C VAL A 101 8.55 0.06 -0.34
N LYS A 102 7.63 0.33 0.58
CA LYS A 102 6.20 0.37 0.25
C LYS A 102 5.45 1.26 1.22
N HIS A 103 4.60 2.10 0.68
CA HIS A 103 3.63 2.88 1.46
C HIS A 103 2.25 2.85 0.82
N ARG A 104 1.22 3.00 1.63
CA ARG A 104 -0.17 3.09 1.19
C ARG A 104 -1.02 3.83 2.20
N ALA A 105 -2.10 4.44 1.71
CA ALA A 105 -3.16 5.03 2.53
C ALA A 105 -4.41 4.15 2.48
N SER A 106 -5.07 3.99 3.60
CA SER A 106 -6.35 3.31 3.76
C SER A 106 -7.29 4.19 4.59
N PHE A 107 -8.54 4.31 4.17
CA PHE A 107 -9.56 5.13 4.82
C PHE A 107 -10.73 4.24 5.23
N GLU A 108 -11.16 4.34 6.51
CA GLU A 108 -12.27 3.52 7.04
C GLU A 108 -13.59 3.95 6.41
N ASN A 109 -13.86 5.25 6.41
CA ASN A 109 -14.97 5.82 5.66
C ASN A 109 -14.53 5.97 4.20
N LYS A 110 -14.61 4.88 3.44
CA LYS A 110 -14.63 5.01 1.99
C LYS A 110 -15.75 5.98 1.68
N ILE A 111 -15.44 7.01 0.88
CA ILE A 111 -16.50 7.84 0.30
C ILE A 111 -17.55 6.85 -0.19
N SER A 112 -18.71 6.85 0.49
CA SER A 112 -19.82 5.95 0.17
C SER A 112 -20.29 6.33 -1.23
N GLY A 113 -19.63 5.84 -2.24
CA GLY A 113 -19.85 6.27 -3.61
C GLY A 113 -19.29 5.33 -4.65
N SER A 114 -18.16 4.68 -4.42
CA SER A 114 -17.57 3.85 -5.46
C SER A 114 -17.99 2.37 -5.40
N GLY A 115 -18.37 1.85 -4.22
CA GLY A 115 -18.77 0.45 -4.06
C GLY A 115 -20.27 0.18 -4.28
N GLU A 116 -21.14 1.17 -3.97
CA GLU A 116 -22.60 1.04 -4.16
C GLU A 116 -23.09 1.53 -5.54
N LEU A 117 -22.21 2.11 -6.35
CA LEU A 117 -22.54 2.61 -7.70
C LEU A 117 -22.65 1.52 -8.75
N TYR A 118 -22.16 0.33 -8.44
CA TYR A 118 -22.14 -0.78 -9.39
C TYR A 118 -22.96 -1.94 -8.85
N GLU A 119 -24.11 -2.22 -9.49
CA GLU A 119 -24.78 -3.51 -9.35
C GLU A 119 -23.80 -4.60 -9.81
N GLU A 120 -23.79 -5.74 -9.14
CA GLU A 120 -22.88 -6.89 -9.31
C GLU A 120 -22.74 -7.46 -10.75
N LYS A 121 -23.27 -6.78 -11.76
CA LYS A 121 -23.36 -7.27 -13.15
C LYS A 121 -22.60 -6.49 -14.20
N GLN A 122 -21.95 -5.35 -13.85
CA GLN A 122 -21.13 -4.63 -14.82
C GLN A 122 -19.67 -5.03 -14.68
N GLN A 123 -19.09 -5.60 -15.73
CA GLN A 123 -17.66 -5.91 -15.76
C GLN A 123 -16.85 -4.60 -15.75
N LEU A 124 -15.79 -4.55 -14.95
CA LEU A 124 -14.91 -3.35 -14.81
C LEU A 124 -14.37 -2.84 -16.16
N GLU A 125 -14.29 -3.74 -17.16
CA GLU A 125 -13.80 -3.45 -18.50
C GLU A 125 -14.75 -2.58 -19.33
N ASP A 126 -16.06 -2.52 -18.96
CA ASP A 126 -17.07 -1.75 -19.68
C ASP A 126 -17.27 -0.33 -19.14
N LEU A 127 -16.55 0.05 -18.07
CA LEU A 127 -16.74 1.34 -17.42
C LEU A 127 -15.88 2.42 -18.05
N GLN A 128 -16.55 3.41 -18.67
CA GLN A 128 -15.85 4.62 -19.13
C GLN A 128 -15.55 5.54 -17.92
N PRO A 129 -14.33 6.09 -17.81
CA PRO A 129 -13.98 7.01 -16.72
C PRO A 129 -14.96 8.17 -16.56
N LEU A 130 -15.52 8.66 -17.67
CA LEU A 130 -16.51 9.73 -17.69
C LEU A 130 -17.82 9.33 -16.98
N ASP A 131 -18.32 8.11 -17.24
CA ASP A 131 -19.57 7.61 -16.67
C ASP A 131 -19.45 7.44 -15.14
N VAL A 132 -18.27 7.00 -14.69
CA VAL A 132 -17.96 6.87 -13.28
C VAL A 132 -17.96 8.22 -12.60
N PHE A 133 -17.27 9.21 -13.20
CA PHE A 133 -17.18 10.55 -12.66
C PHE A 133 -18.53 11.26 -12.64
N GLN A 134 -19.32 11.12 -13.70
CA GLN A 134 -20.66 11.69 -13.77
C GLN A 134 -21.57 11.16 -12.68
N LYS A 135 -21.57 9.84 -12.43
CA LYS A 135 -22.33 9.22 -11.33
C LYS A 135 -21.87 9.70 -9.95
N LEU A 136 -20.57 10.00 -9.77
CA LEU A 136 -20.04 10.57 -8.52
C LEU A 136 -20.53 11.99 -8.31
N VAL A 137 -20.48 12.84 -9.36
CA VAL A 137 -20.97 14.23 -9.31
C VAL A 137 -22.48 14.29 -9.08
N ASP A 138 -23.26 13.37 -9.66
CA ASP A 138 -24.71 13.32 -9.49
C ASP A 138 -25.13 12.89 -8.08
N LYS A 139 -24.27 12.19 -7.33
CA LYS A 139 -24.53 11.81 -5.94
C LYS A 139 -24.23 12.93 -4.94
N GLN A 140 -23.42 13.90 -5.31
CA GLN A 140 -23.13 15.06 -4.47
C GLN A 140 -24.23 16.11 -4.70
N GLU A 141 -24.77 16.65 -3.61
CA GLU A 141 -25.77 17.73 -3.66
C GLU A 141 -25.10 19.09 -4.01
N GLU A 142 -24.37 19.10 -5.12
CA GLU A 142 -23.73 20.30 -5.63
C GLU A 142 -24.67 21.10 -6.53
N ASP A 143 -24.45 22.42 -6.61
CA ASP A 143 -25.22 23.28 -7.50
C ASP A 143 -24.88 22.99 -8.98
N GLU A 144 -25.82 23.38 -9.87
CA GLU A 144 -25.72 23.08 -11.31
C GLU A 144 -24.50 23.74 -11.97
N LYS A 145 -24.00 24.83 -11.41
CA LYS A 145 -22.82 25.56 -11.89
C LYS A 145 -21.55 24.79 -11.55
N THR A 146 -21.41 24.37 -10.29
CA THR A 146 -20.29 23.58 -9.79
C THR A 146 -20.20 22.24 -10.53
N ARG A 147 -21.35 21.58 -10.81
CA ARG A 147 -21.39 20.36 -11.63
C ARG A 147 -20.78 20.55 -13.02
N LYS A 148 -21.15 21.64 -13.70
CA LYS A 148 -20.62 21.93 -15.05
C LYS A 148 -19.13 22.21 -15.01
N GLU A 149 -18.67 22.95 -14.02
CA GLU A 149 -17.24 23.27 -13.85
C GLU A 149 -16.43 21.98 -13.57
N LEU A 150 -16.91 21.09 -12.70
CA LEU A 150 -16.28 19.81 -12.41
C LEU A 150 -16.22 18.89 -13.65
N MET A 151 -17.30 18.80 -14.40
CA MET A 151 -17.33 17.99 -15.64
C MET A 151 -16.39 18.53 -16.70
N SER A 152 -16.28 19.86 -16.84
CA SER A 152 -15.35 20.49 -17.77
C SER A 152 -13.91 20.21 -17.39
N ALA A 153 -13.54 20.41 -16.14
CA ALA A 153 -12.19 20.13 -15.64
C ALA A 153 -11.81 18.65 -15.77
N PHE A 154 -12.73 17.73 -15.53
CA PHE A 154 -12.48 16.29 -15.69
C PHE A 154 -12.23 15.92 -17.16
N ASN A 155 -12.97 16.51 -18.10
CA ASN A 155 -12.75 16.28 -19.53
C ASN A 155 -11.37 16.80 -20.00
N GLU A 156 -10.94 17.96 -19.51
CA GLU A 156 -9.60 18.49 -19.81
C GLU A 156 -8.50 17.53 -19.34
N ILE A 157 -8.62 17.01 -18.11
CA ILE A 157 -7.67 16.02 -17.56
C ILE A 157 -7.66 14.73 -18.40
N LEU A 158 -8.83 14.24 -18.82
CA LEU A 158 -8.91 13.05 -19.67
C LEU A 158 -8.22 13.25 -21.03
N GLU A 159 -8.37 14.42 -21.63
CA GLU A 159 -7.71 14.75 -22.89
C GLU A 159 -6.19 14.81 -22.73
N GLU A 160 -5.67 15.42 -21.64
CA GLU A 160 -4.24 15.45 -21.34
C GLU A 160 -3.66 14.04 -21.13
N VAL A 161 -4.36 13.18 -20.37
CA VAL A 161 -3.94 11.79 -20.16
C VAL A 161 -3.93 10.99 -21.47
N HIS A 162 -4.92 11.21 -22.36
CA HIS A 162 -4.94 10.54 -23.66
C HIS A 162 -3.84 11.03 -24.60
N GLN A 163 -3.45 12.30 -24.52
CA GLN A 163 -2.34 12.84 -25.32
C GLN A 163 -0.99 12.33 -24.82
N SER A 164 -0.78 12.25 -23.51
CA SER A 164 0.46 11.74 -22.89
C SER A 164 0.71 10.26 -23.15
N LYS A 165 -0.34 9.45 -23.40
CA LYS A 165 -0.20 8.04 -23.77
C LYS A 165 0.13 7.78 -25.25
N LYS A 166 0.07 8.81 -26.09
CA LYS A 166 0.37 8.71 -27.52
C LYS A 166 1.76 9.24 -27.91
N ALA A 167 2.48 9.80 -26.95
CA ALA A 167 3.87 10.26 -27.10
C ALA A 167 4.85 9.23 -26.53
#